data_b0b384f56c7b9d546eb9380bdd204ae4
#
_entry.id   b0b384f56c7b9d546eb9380bdd204ae4
#
_cell.length_a   1.000
_cell.length_b   1.000
_cell.length_c   1.000
_cell.angle_alpha   90.00
_cell.angle_beta   90.00
_cell.angle_gamma   90.00
#
_symmetry.space_group_name_H-M   'P 1'
#
loop_
_entity.id
_entity.type
_entity.pdbx_description
1 polymer ?
#
loop_
_entity_poly.entity_id
_entity_poly.type
_entity_poly.pdbx_seq_one_letter_code
_entity_poly.pdbx_strand_id
1 'polypeptide(L)'
;MAGMHLTEHPQNNFPAALKGARTSLGLAQEAFSLASSRTYVSSLERGIKSPTLSKVDTLAEVLGIHPLTLLTLAYLEDRRMESAEALMARVAQELRLVLRERSSGKADR
;
A
#
# COMPACT_ATOMS: atom_id res chain seq x y z
N MET A 1 12.57 6.98 -24.81
CA MET A 1 11.17 6.81 -25.00
C MET A 1 10.39 7.15 -23.79
N ALA A 2 9.98 8.40 -23.75
CA ALA A 2 9.28 8.88 -22.56
C ALA A 2 8.00 8.10 -22.31
N GLY A 3 7.27 7.74 -23.36
CA GLY A 3 6.03 7.02 -23.19
C GLY A 3 6.21 5.65 -22.57
N MET A 4 7.38 5.08 -22.76
CA MET A 4 7.65 3.78 -22.18
C MET A 4 7.74 3.83 -20.67
N HIS A 5 8.19 4.96 -20.15
CA HIS A 5 8.31 5.10 -18.71
C HIS A 5 6.96 5.00 -18.02
N LEU A 6 5.93 5.54 -18.65
CA LEU A 6 4.61 5.48 -18.06
C LEU A 6 4.12 4.06 -17.93
N THR A 7 4.44 3.22 -18.93
CA THR A 7 4.00 1.83 -18.90
C THR A 7 4.84 0.98 -17.97
N GLU A 8 6.04 1.47 -17.61
CA GLU A 8 6.94 0.72 -16.74
C GLU A 8 6.80 1.07 -15.28
N HIS A 9 6.06 2.12 -14.97
CA HIS A 9 5.82 2.47 -13.57
C HIS A 9 4.96 1.40 -12.93
N PRO A 10 5.29 0.99 -11.71
CA PRO A 10 4.44 0.06 -11.01
C PRO A 10 3.08 0.70 -10.81
N GLN A 11 2.05 -0.06 -11.09
CA GLN A 11 0.70 0.39 -10.88
C GLN A 11 0.10 -0.40 -9.75
N ASN A 12 -0.48 0.30 -8.81
CA ASN A 12 -1.07 -0.37 -7.69
C ASN A 12 -2.48 -0.83 -8.02
N ASN A 13 -2.89 -1.86 -7.32
CA ASN A 13 -4.25 -2.36 -7.39
C ASN A 13 -4.84 -2.28 -5.99
N PHE A 14 -5.00 -1.06 -5.52
CA PHE A 14 -5.52 -0.83 -4.18
C PHE A 14 -6.91 -1.44 -3.97
N PRO A 15 -7.84 -1.36 -4.95
CA PRO A 15 -9.14 -1.97 -4.75
C PRO A 15 -9.06 -3.44 -4.39
N ALA A 16 -8.27 -4.22 -5.12
CA ALA A 16 -8.13 -5.64 -4.83
C ALA A 16 -7.39 -5.87 -3.52
N ALA A 17 -6.41 -5.03 -3.22
CA ALA A 17 -5.66 -5.17 -1.97
C ALA A 17 -6.57 -4.95 -0.76
N LEU A 18 -7.40 -3.92 -0.80
CA LEU A 18 -8.30 -3.64 0.31
C LEU A 18 -9.32 -4.76 0.48
N LYS A 19 -9.96 -5.16 -0.60
CA LYS A 19 -10.95 -6.21 -0.53
C LYS A 19 -10.31 -7.52 -0.07
N GLY A 20 -9.14 -7.85 -0.61
CA GLY A 20 -8.45 -9.09 -0.26
C GLY A 20 -8.03 -9.12 1.20
N ALA A 21 -7.49 -8.02 1.71
CA ALA A 21 -7.10 -7.95 3.10
C ALA A 21 -8.33 -8.07 4.01
N ARG A 22 -9.39 -7.35 3.66
CA ARG A 22 -10.61 -7.37 4.45
C ARG A 22 -11.20 -8.79 4.52
N THR A 23 -11.34 -9.43 3.36
CA THR A 23 -11.95 -10.75 3.33
C THR A 23 -11.06 -11.81 3.96
N SER A 24 -9.73 -11.69 3.78
CA SER A 24 -8.80 -12.63 4.40
C SER A 24 -8.86 -12.57 5.92
N LEU A 25 -9.20 -11.39 6.46
CA LEU A 25 -9.32 -11.21 7.90
C LEU A 25 -10.74 -11.47 8.40
N GLY A 26 -11.64 -11.87 7.50
CA GLY A 26 -13.00 -12.19 7.88
C GLY A 26 -13.87 -11.00 8.20
N LEU A 27 -13.55 -9.82 7.67
CA LEU A 27 -14.27 -8.60 7.99
C LEU A 27 -15.26 -8.25 6.88
N ALA A 28 -16.43 -7.76 7.28
CA ALA A 28 -17.40 -7.21 6.36
C ALA A 28 -17.08 -5.73 6.13
N GLN A 29 -17.66 -5.15 5.07
CA GLN A 29 -17.45 -3.71 4.82
C GLN A 29 -17.94 -2.89 5.99
N GLU A 30 -18.94 -3.37 6.71
CA GLU A 30 -19.47 -2.67 7.87
C GLU A 30 -18.46 -2.50 9.00
N ALA A 31 -17.39 -3.31 9.00
CA ALA A 31 -16.35 -3.16 10.03
C ALA A 31 -15.69 -1.80 9.98
N PHE A 32 -15.81 -1.10 8.86
CA PHE A 32 -15.21 0.22 8.71
C PHE A 32 -16.15 1.37 9.09
N SER A 33 -17.34 1.06 9.61
CA SER A 33 -18.39 2.07 9.77
C SER A 33 -17.99 3.22 10.68
N LEU A 34 -17.15 2.97 11.69
CA LEU A 34 -16.70 4.02 12.59
C LEU A 34 -15.61 4.90 11.97
N ALA A 35 -14.89 4.36 11.00
CA ALA A 35 -13.77 5.06 10.39
C ALA A 35 -14.15 5.67 9.05
N SER A 36 -15.13 5.09 8.37
CA SER A 36 -15.52 5.54 7.04
C SER A 36 -16.90 5.01 6.72
N SER A 37 -17.57 5.60 5.75
CA SER A 37 -18.87 5.10 5.36
C SER A 37 -18.73 3.82 4.56
N ARG A 38 -19.77 2.99 4.62
CA ARG A 38 -19.79 1.77 3.82
C ARG A 38 -19.73 2.10 2.33
N THR A 39 -20.42 3.17 1.92
CA THR A 39 -20.42 3.57 0.53
C THR A 39 -19.02 3.94 0.07
N TYR A 40 -18.25 4.62 0.91
CA TYR A 40 -16.89 4.99 0.56
C TYR A 40 -16.01 3.75 0.41
N VAL A 41 -16.10 2.83 1.38
CA VAL A 41 -15.30 1.60 1.30
C VAL A 41 -15.67 0.82 0.06
N SER A 42 -16.96 0.71 -0.24
CA SER A 42 -17.42 0.04 -1.45
C SER A 42 -16.84 0.69 -2.70
N SER A 43 -16.82 2.02 -2.72
CA SER A 43 -16.27 2.76 -3.86
C SER A 43 -14.78 2.49 -4.04
N LEU A 44 -14.04 2.37 -2.93
CA LEU A 44 -12.64 2.04 -2.99
C LEU A 44 -12.41 0.64 -3.55
N GLU A 45 -13.21 -0.31 -3.08
CA GLU A 45 -13.04 -1.70 -3.52
C GLU A 45 -13.45 -1.91 -4.96
N ARG A 46 -14.33 -1.04 -5.48
CA ARG A 46 -14.73 -1.10 -6.88
C ARG A 46 -13.84 -0.25 -7.79
N GLY A 47 -12.86 0.43 -7.20
CA GLY A 47 -11.94 1.23 -8.00
C GLY A 47 -12.51 2.55 -8.47
N ILE A 48 -13.65 2.96 -7.93
CA ILE A 48 -14.29 4.23 -8.32
C ILE A 48 -13.55 5.41 -7.71
N LYS A 49 -13.03 5.22 -6.50
CA LYS A 49 -12.27 6.26 -5.79
C LYS A 49 -10.92 5.73 -5.39
N SER A 50 -9.97 6.65 -5.20
CA SER A 50 -8.64 6.32 -4.67
C SER A 50 -8.51 6.96 -3.29
N PRO A 51 -7.88 6.27 -2.35
CA PRO A 51 -7.74 6.83 -1.01
C PRO A 51 -6.57 7.81 -0.94
N THR A 52 -6.69 8.77 -0.03
CA THR A 52 -5.52 9.54 0.39
C THR A 52 -4.68 8.69 1.34
N LEU A 53 -3.45 9.14 1.60
CA LEU A 53 -2.61 8.42 2.56
C LEU A 53 -3.26 8.40 3.94
N SER A 54 -3.93 9.50 4.34
CA SER A 54 -4.63 9.51 5.62
C SER A 54 -5.71 8.45 5.68
N LYS A 55 -6.42 8.25 4.58
CA LYS A 55 -7.44 7.20 4.55
C LYS A 55 -6.83 5.82 4.58
N VAL A 56 -5.66 5.64 3.94
CA VAL A 56 -4.96 4.38 4.03
C VAL A 56 -4.62 4.05 5.48
N ASP A 57 -4.15 5.06 6.23
CA ASP A 57 -3.86 4.86 7.65
C ASP A 57 -5.10 4.40 8.41
N THR A 58 -6.22 5.07 8.16
CA THR A 58 -7.47 4.75 8.84
C THR A 58 -7.93 3.33 8.51
N LEU A 59 -7.88 2.98 7.23
CA LEU A 59 -8.31 1.66 6.79
C LEU A 59 -7.41 0.56 7.38
N ALA A 60 -6.10 0.80 7.39
CA ALA A 60 -5.16 -0.16 7.94
C ALA A 60 -5.41 -0.38 9.42
N GLU A 61 -5.77 0.69 10.13
CA GLU A 61 -6.07 0.57 11.55
C GLU A 61 -7.26 -0.35 11.80
N VAL A 62 -8.31 -0.21 10.98
CA VAL A 62 -9.47 -1.09 11.10
C VAL A 62 -9.07 -2.53 10.81
N LEU A 63 -8.19 -2.72 9.83
CA LEU A 63 -7.72 -4.06 9.47
C LEU A 63 -6.75 -4.63 10.51
N GLY A 64 -6.19 -3.79 11.37
CA GLY A 64 -5.22 -4.24 12.35
C GLY A 64 -3.84 -4.52 11.76
N ILE A 65 -3.50 -3.87 10.66
CA ILE A 65 -2.20 -4.05 10.02
C ILE A 65 -1.55 -2.69 9.81
N HIS A 66 -0.26 -2.70 9.60
CA HIS A 66 0.47 -1.48 9.30
C HIS A 66 0.04 -0.95 7.93
N PRO A 67 -0.08 0.37 7.76
CA PRO A 67 -0.44 0.93 6.44
C PRO A 67 0.47 0.45 5.32
N LEU A 68 1.75 0.25 5.59
CA LEU A 68 2.66 -0.25 4.57
C LEU A 68 2.34 -1.68 4.16
N THR A 69 1.77 -2.48 5.05
CA THR A 69 1.32 -3.81 4.69
C THR A 69 0.22 -3.72 3.63
N LEU A 70 -0.73 -2.83 3.86
CA LEU A 70 -1.82 -2.65 2.90
C LEU A 70 -1.29 -2.13 1.56
N LEU A 71 -0.37 -1.16 1.62
CA LEU A 71 0.21 -0.63 0.39
C LEU A 71 1.07 -1.66 -0.33
N THR A 72 1.80 -2.49 0.42
CA THR A 72 2.58 -3.56 -0.20
C THR A 72 1.66 -4.48 -0.99
N LEU A 73 0.53 -4.85 -0.39
CA LEU A 73 -0.45 -5.67 -1.09
C LEU A 73 -0.92 -5.00 -2.37
N ALA A 74 -1.08 -3.69 -2.34
CA ALA A 74 -1.57 -2.95 -3.50
C ALA A 74 -0.59 -3.00 -4.67
N TYR A 75 0.70 -3.09 -4.38
CA TYR A 75 1.74 -3.09 -5.41
C TYR A 75 2.20 -4.48 -5.82
N LEU A 76 1.69 -5.52 -5.16
CA LEU A 76 2.06 -6.89 -5.55
C LEU A 76 1.34 -7.28 -6.82
N GLU A 77 2.09 -7.89 -7.74
CA GLU A 77 1.50 -8.41 -8.96
C GLU A 77 0.83 -9.76 -8.72
N ASP A 78 1.30 -10.49 -7.73
CA ASP A 78 0.66 -11.72 -7.30
C ASP A 78 0.67 -11.76 -5.79
N ARG A 79 0.04 -12.76 -5.21
CA ARG A 79 -0.11 -12.81 -3.75
C ARG A 79 0.87 -13.80 -3.13
N ARG A 80 2.08 -13.84 -3.66
CA ARG A 80 3.09 -14.76 -3.18
C ARG A 80 4.06 -14.04 -2.25
N MET A 81 4.47 -14.75 -1.20
CA MET A 81 5.43 -14.17 -0.25
C MET A 81 6.76 -13.84 -0.92
N GLU A 82 7.16 -14.64 -1.90
CA GLU A 82 8.40 -14.35 -2.60
C GLU A 82 8.35 -12.98 -3.28
N SER A 83 7.21 -12.65 -3.86
CA SER A 83 7.04 -11.36 -4.50
C SER A 83 7.05 -10.23 -3.48
N ALA A 84 6.44 -10.46 -2.33
CA ALA A 84 6.44 -9.46 -1.26
C ALA A 84 7.86 -9.24 -0.74
N GLU A 85 8.61 -10.30 -0.56
CA GLU A 85 9.98 -10.19 -0.08
C GLU A 85 10.87 -9.46 -1.08
N ALA A 86 10.68 -9.74 -2.37
CA ALA A 86 11.43 -9.05 -3.39
C ALA A 86 11.10 -7.56 -3.42
N LEU A 87 9.82 -7.22 -3.28
CA LEU A 87 9.41 -5.82 -3.24
C LEU A 87 10.01 -5.11 -2.02
N MET A 88 9.95 -5.76 -0.86
CA MET A 88 10.50 -5.16 0.36
C MET A 88 12.01 -5.00 0.26
N ALA A 89 12.69 -5.94 -0.38
CA ALA A 89 14.13 -5.84 -0.57
C ALA A 89 14.46 -4.64 -1.45
N ARG A 90 13.68 -4.43 -2.50
CA ARG A 90 13.87 -3.26 -3.36
C ARG A 90 13.66 -1.97 -2.59
N VAL A 91 12.59 -1.91 -1.81
CA VAL A 91 12.29 -0.72 -1.02
C VAL A 91 13.43 -0.45 -0.03
N ALA A 92 13.90 -1.51 0.64
CA ALA A 92 15.00 -1.35 1.60
C ALA A 92 16.26 -0.82 0.92
N GLN A 93 16.55 -1.32 -0.27
CA GLN A 93 17.73 -0.87 -0.99
C GLN A 93 17.61 0.61 -1.37
N GLU A 94 16.45 1.01 -1.83
CA GLU A 94 16.23 2.41 -2.19
C GLU A 94 16.28 3.31 -0.97
N LEU A 95 15.75 2.84 0.16
CA LEU A 95 15.85 3.58 1.41
C LEU A 95 17.30 3.76 1.83
N ARG A 96 18.13 2.75 1.63
CA ARG A 96 19.54 2.89 1.98
C ARG A 96 20.19 4.01 1.20
N LEU A 97 19.83 4.17 -0.07
CA LEU A 97 20.39 5.25 -0.87
C LEU A 97 19.95 6.61 -0.35
N VAL A 98 18.66 6.75 -0.07
CA VAL A 98 18.11 8.02 0.39
C VAL A 98 18.63 8.37 1.78
N LEU A 99 18.61 7.40 2.69
CA LEU A 99 19.01 7.65 4.06
C LEU A 99 20.52 7.75 4.21
N ARG A 100 21.27 7.13 3.30
CA ARG A 100 22.71 7.20 3.36
C ARG A 100 23.20 8.63 3.10
N GLU A 101 22.54 9.35 2.20
CA GLU A 101 22.92 10.74 1.98
C GLU A 101 22.70 11.57 3.22
N ARG A 102 21.61 11.35 3.91
CA ARG A 102 21.36 12.04 5.17
C ARG A 102 22.35 11.61 6.22
N SER A 103 22.66 10.31 6.28
CA SER A 103 23.61 9.79 7.25
C SER A 103 25.00 10.37 7.01
N SER A 104 25.40 10.53 5.74
CA SER A 104 26.71 11.11 5.44
C SER A 104 26.79 12.53 5.96
N GLY A 105 25.73 13.31 5.77
CA GLY A 105 25.71 14.66 6.31
C GLY A 105 25.78 14.67 7.81
N LYS A 106 25.16 13.71 8.44
CA LYS A 106 25.17 13.62 9.89
C LYS A 106 26.50 13.09 10.42
N ALA A 107 27.13 12.23 9.64
CA ALA A 107 28.39 11.65 10.07
C ALA A 107 29.48 12.70 10.26
N ASP A 108 29.29 13.86 9.68
CA ASP A 108 30.25 14.92 9.84
C ASP A 108 30.25 15.55 11.21
N ARG A 109 29.25 15.28 12.02
CA ARG A 109 29.16 15.85 13.36
C ARG A 109 30.10 15.19 14.35
#